data_17824b1bb5fec1068969cba4d1e2e3e4
#
_entry.id   17824b1bb5fec1068969cba4d1e2e3e4
#
_cell.length_a   1.000
_cell.length_b   1.000
_cell.length_c   1.000
_cell.angle_alpha   90.00
_cell.angle_beta   90.00
_cell.angle_gamma   90.00
#
_symmetry.space_group_name_H-M   'P 1'
#
loop_
_entity.id
_entity.type
_entity.pdbx_description
1 polymer ?
#
loop_
_entity_poly.entity_id
_entity_poly.type
_entity_poly.pdbx_seq_one_letter_code
_entity_poly.pdbx_strand_id
1 'polypeptide(L)'
;MTTFLFLRHAHSQANSGGILAGQLEGIGLSKDGYAQVEKLSSAFKDLRIDRIISSPMQRCLETVGSLAKSKKKRVSIDKRLIEMNYGSWSGEKLSKLSRMKDWKVIQSKPSTFRFPKGESFKELEARIETLLKQLSRKYPKETILLITHGDIVKIAASLTVGSGLDNFQKFAVDPCSLTTISWSAKSRTLISFNQKIVSVKGEKRKTRRSGNTLGGSKDVA
;
A
#
# COMPACT_ATOMS: atom_id res chain seq x y z
N MET A 1 -20.03 0.69 -11.24
CA MET A 1 -18.65 0.99 -10.78
C MET A 1 -18.19 -0.14 -9.87
N THR A 2 -16.91 -0.47 -9.88
CA THR A 2 -16.29 -1.43 -8.96
C THR A 2 -15.74 -0.67 -7.77
N THR A 3 -15.94 -1.19 -6.57
CA THR A 3 -15.36 -0.61 -5.36
C THR A 3 -14.07 -1.35 -5.01
N PHE A 4 -12.95 -0.66 -4.97
CA PHE A 4 -11.68 -1.18 -4.50
C PHE A 4 -11.43 -0.73 -3.06
N LEU A 5 -11.21 -1.70 -2.19
CA LEU A 5 -10.79 -1.53 -0.81
C LEU A 5 -9.30 -1.85 -0.73
N PHE A 6 -8.45 -0.84 -0.72
CA PHE A 6 -7.00 -1.04 -0.59
C PHE A 6 -6.63 -1.12 0.88
N LEU A 7 -6.20 -2.28 1.31
CA LEU A 7 -5.63 -2.51 2.64
C LEU A 7 -4.11 -2.58 2.52
N ARG A 8 -3.40 -1.60 3.08
CA ARG A 8 -1.96 -1.74 3.25
C ARG A 8 -1.68 -2.86 4.25
N HIS A 9 -0.68 -3.71 3.97
CA HIS A 9 -0.26 -4.74 4.92
C HIS A 9 -0.05 -4.16 6.33
N ALA A 10 -0.27 -4.97 7.35
CA ALA A 10 -0.03 -4.59 8.73
C ALA A 10 1.47 -4.32 8.99
N HIS A 11 1.80 -3.76 10.13
CA HIS A 11 3.16 -3.35 10.46
C HIS A 11 4.15 -4.52 10.35
N SER A 12 5.20 -4.36 9.54
CA SER A 12 6.18 -5.41 9.25
C SER A 12 7.47 -5.23 10.05
N GLN A 13 8.30 -6.27 10.06
CA GLN A 13 9.66 -6.22 10.64
C GLN A 13 10.52 -5.12 9.98
N ALA A 14 10.37 -4.92 8.66
CA ALA A 14 11.06 -3.85 7.96
C ALA A 14 10.57 -2.46 8.40
N ASN A 15 9.27 -2.29 8.70
CA ASN A 15 8.77 -1.04 9.28
C ASN A 15 9.38 -0.76 10.65
N SER A 16 9.52 -1.79 11.52
CA SER A 16 10.19 -1.66 12.81
C SER A 16 11.65 -1.25 12.67
N GLY A 17 12.35 -1.82 11.69
CA GLY A 17 13.77 -1.57 11.44
C GLY A 17 14.08 -0.30 10.65
N GLY A 18 13.07 0.43 10.18
CA GLY A 18 13.25 1.57 9.27
C GLY A 18 13.94 1.18 7.96
N ILE A 19 13.62 -0.01 7.43
CA ILE A 19 14.23 -0.60 6.24
C ILE A 19 13.29 -0.45 5.04
N LEU A 20 13.82 -0.08 3.89
CA LEU A 20 13.11 -0.08 2.61
C LEU A 20 13.01 -1.51 2.08
N ALA A 21 11.92 -2.20 2.43
CA ALA A 21 11.77 -3.62 2.13
C ALA A 21 11.66 -3.94 0.63
N GLY A 22 10.91 -3.13 -0.11
CA GLY A 22 10.60 -3.41 -1.51
C GLY A 22 10.04 -4.81 -1.72
N GLN A 23 10.72 -5.57 -2.60
CA GLN A 23 10.33 -6.94 -2.97
C GLN A 23 11.21 -8.01 -2.28
N LEU A 24 11.93 -7.66 -1.21
CA LEU A 24 12.69 -8.63 -0.44
C LEU A 24 11.77 -9.71 0.15
N GLU A 25 12.17 -10.95 -0.01
CA GLU A 25 11.49 -12.12 0.55
C GLU A 25 11.77 -12.27 2.06
N GLY A 26 10.97 -13.10 2.74
CA GLY A 26 11.18 -13.44 4.15
C GLY A 26 10.81 -12.32 5.15
N ILE A 27 10.31 -11.17 4.68
CA ILE A 27 9.91 -10.07 5.56
C ILE A 27 8.43 -10.23 5.95
N GLY A 28 8.22 -10.75 7.15
CA GLY A 28 6.92 -10.95 7.78
C GLY A 28 6.45 -9.75 8.60
N LEU A 29 5.35 -9.95 9.33
CA LEU A 29 4.79 -8.95 10.26
C LEU A 29 5.66 -8.82 11.51
N SER A 30 5.63 -7.64 12.12
CA SER A 30 6.16 -7.41 13.46
C SER A 30 5.14 -7.82 14.52
N LYS A 31 5.54 -7.79 15.78
CA LYS A 31 4.63 -7.99 16.92
C LYS A 31 3.42 -7.06 16.87
N ASP A 32 3.63 -5.78 16.56
CA ASP A 32 2.55 -4.80 16.40
C ASP A 32 1.65 -5.13 15.20
N GLY A 33 2.24 -5.66 14.12
CA GLY A 33 1.48 -6.10 12.95
C GLY A 33 0.54 -7.25 13.26
N TYR A 34 0.97 -8.25 14.00
CA TYR A 34 0.09 -9.33 14.45
C TYR A 34 -1.04 -8.81 15.34
N ALA A 35 -0.77 -7.90 16.27
CA ALA A 35 -1.80 -7.25 17.08
C ALA A 35 -2.81 -6.42 16.24
N GLN A 36 -2.38 -5.87 15.11
CA GLN A 36 -3.30 -5.23 14.15
C GLN A 36 -4.18 -6.26 13.45
N VAL A 37 -3.59 -7.39 13.00
CA VAL A 37 -4.30 -8.45 12.26
C VAL A 37 -5.40 -9.10 13.10
N GLU A 38 -5.19 -9.31 14.40
CA GLU A 38 -6.20 -9.86 15.32
C GLU A 38 -7.51 -9.07 15.31
N LYS A 39 -7.45 -7.76 15.06
CA LYS A 39 -8.60 -6.87 15.06
C LYS A 39 -9.27 -6.73 13.69
N LEU A 40 -8.64 -7.18 12.61
CA LEU A 40 -9.15 -7.00 11.25
C LEU A 40 -10.51 -7.67 11.04
N SER A 41 -10.70 -8.88 11.52
CA SER A 41 -11.95 -9.62 11.32
C SER A 41 -13.15 -8.87 11.91
N SER A 42 -12.98 -8.30 13.11
CA SER A 42 -14.01 -7.46 13.74
C SER A 42 -14.22 -6.14 12.98
N ALA A 43 -13.12 -5.46 12.60
CA ALA A 43 -13.19 -4.18 11.90
C ALA A 43 -13.86 -4.27 10.51
N PHE A 44 -13.79 -5.45 9.88
CA PHE A 44 -14.38 -5.70 8.57
C PHE A 44 -15.74 -6.42 8.66
N LYS A 45 -16.28 -6.67 9.85
CA LYS A 45 -17.49 -7.51 10.05
C LYS A 45 -18.61 -7.12 9.09
N ASP A 46 -18.96 -5.84 9.01
CA ASP A 46 -20.10 -5.33 8.26
C ASP A 46 -19.74 -4.86 6.84
N LEU A 47 -18.46 -4.94 6.46
CA LEU A 47 -18.04 -4.58 5.11
C LEU A 47 -18.34 -5.71 4.13
N ARG A 48 -19.07 -5.38 3.05
CA ARG A 48 -19.23 -6.29 1.92
C ARG A 48 -17.89 -6.47 1.21
N ILE A 49 -17.48 -7.71 1.02
CA ILE A 49 -16.31 -8.09 0.25
C ILE A 49 -16.71 -9.25 -0.67
N ASP A 50 -16.69 -8.99 -1.96
CA ASP A 50 -17.02 -10.01 -2.95
C ASP A 50 -15.78 -10.85 -3.30
N ARG A 51 -14.60 -10.21 -3.39
CA ARG A 51 -13.30 -10.84 -3.69
C ARG A 51 -12.18 -10.33 -2.83
N ILE A 52 -11.18 -11.19 -2.61
CA ILE A 52 -9.92 -10.84 -1.94
C ILE A 52 -8.78 -11.16 -2.90
N ILE A 53 -7.95 -10.16 -3.21
CA ILE A 53 -6.76 -10.30 -4.05
C ILE A 53 -5.58 -9.72 -3.28
N SER A 54 -4.48 -10.47 -3.22
CA SER A 54 -3.30 -10.09 -2.44
C SER A 54 -2.04 -10.02 -3.28
N SER A 55 -1.15 -9.11 -2.89
CA SER A 55 0.26 -9.21 -3.21
C SER A 55 0.82 -10.56 -2.74
N PRO A 56 1.78 -11.19 -3.45
CA PRO A 56 2.40 -12.44 -3.05
C PRO A 56 3.32 -12.30 -1.82
N MET A 57 3.65 -11.08 -1.40
CA MET A 57 4.60 -10.85 -0.31
C MET A 57 4.08 -11.39 1.03
N GLN A 58 4.96 -12.03 1.80
CA GLN A 58 4.64 -12.68 3.07
C GLN A 58 3.83 -11.77 4.00
N ARG A 59 4.26 -10.52 4.22
CA ARG A 59 3.56 -9.55 5.06
C ARG A 59 2.12 -9.26 4.62
N CYS A 60 1.81 -9.37 3.33
CA CYS A 60 0.45 -9.22 2.82
C CYS A 60 -0.39 -10.48 3.08
N LEU A 61 0.18 -11.66 2.87
CA LEU A 61 -0.47 -12.94 3.10
C LEU A 61 -0.78 -13.14 4.59
N GLU A 62 0.16 -12.80 5.47
CA GLU A 62 -0.04 -12.82 6.93
C GLU A 62 -1.13 -11.82 7.36
N THR A 63 -1.18 -10.64 6.71
CA THR A 63 -2.22 -9.63 7.02
C THR A 63 -3.62 -10.13 6.71
N VAL A 64 -3.80 -10.86 5.60
CA VAL A 64 -5.14 -11.22 5.12
C VAL A 64 -5.65 -12.56 5.64
N GLY A 65 -4.78 -13.40 6.19
CA GLY A 65 -5.10 -14.82 6.46
C GLY A 65 -6.31 -15.03 7.37
N SER A 66 -6.36 -14.38 8.52
CA SER A 66 -7.49 -14.47 9.46
C SER A 66 -8.77 -13.83 8.90
N LEU A 67 -8.65 -12.68 8.25
CA LEU A 67 -9.77 -11.97 7.62
C LEU A 67 -10.41 -12.81 6.50
N ALA A 68 -9.61 -13.45 5.66
CA ALA A 68 -10.11 -14.31 4.58
C ALA A 68 -10.90 -15.51 5.14
N LYS A 69 -10.39 -16.12 6.21
CA LYS A 69 -11.09 -17.21 6.93
C LYS A 69 -12.43 -16.72 7.48
N SER A 70 -12.45 -15.58 8.20
CA SER A 70 -13.68 -15.02 8.80
C SER A 70 -14.73 -14.65 7.74
N LYS A 71 -14.31 -14.19 6.58
CA LYS A 71 -15.18 -13.85 5.45
C LYS A 71 -15.54 -15.07 4.58
N LYS A 72 -14.98 -16.26 4.86
CA LYS A 72 -15.14 -17.48 4.04
C LYS A 72 -14.81 -17.25 2.56
N LYS A 73 -13.76 -16.45 2.29
CA LYS A 73 -13.31 -16.09 0.93
C LYS A 73 -11.93 -16.68 0.64
N ARG A 74 -11.73 -17.12 -0.61
CA ARG A 74 -10.42 -17.47 -1.12
C ARG A 74 -9.60 -16.22 -1.41
N VAL A 75 -8.30 -16.26 -1.14
CA VAL A 75 -7.35 -15.22 -1.50
C VAL A 75 -6.75 -15.58 -2.86
N SER A 76 -6.94 -14.73 -3.85
CA SER A 76 -6.25 -14.81 -5.14
C SER A 76 -4.98 -13.98 -5.10
N ILE A 77 -3.93 -14.42 -5.76
CA ILE A 77 -2.68 -13.67 -5.85
C ILE A 77 -2.59 -12.94 -7.19
N ASP A 78 -2.24 -11.65 -7.13
CA ASP A 78 -1.90 -10.89 -8.32
C ASP A 78 -0.54 -10.21 -8.12
N LYS A 79 0.46 -10.61 -8.93
CA LYS A 79 1.82 -10.08 -8.85
C LYS A 79 1.89 -8.57 -9.12
N ARG A 80 0.89 -7.98 -9.76
CA ARG A 80 0.84 -6.53 -9.99
C ARG A 80 0.57 -5.72 -8.72
N LEU A 81 0.15 -6.36 -7.63
CA LEU A 81 0.00 -5.76 -6.30
C LEU A 81 1.30 -5.76 -5.49
N ILE A 82 2.40 -6.32 -6.02
CA ILE A 82 3.70 -6.33 -5.34
C ILE A 82 4.21 -4.89 -5.14
N GLU A 83 5.00 -4.67 -4.09
CA GLU A 83 5.58 -3.35 -3.81
C GLU A 83 6.50 -2.90 -4.97
N MET A 84 6.80 -1.62 -5.02
CA MET A 84 7.76 -1.07 -5.96
C MET A 84 9.09 -1.83 -5.87
N ASN A 85 9.66 -2.14 -7.03
CA ASN A 85 11.01 -2.67 -7.10
C ASN A 85 12.01 -1.52 -6.93
N TYR A 86 12.53 -1.38 -5.73
CA TYR A 86 13.54 -0.35 -5.44
C TYR A 86 14.97 -0.73 -5.87
N GLY A 87 15.12 -1.87 -6.55
CA GLY A 87 16.42 -2.34 -7.05
C GLY A 87 17.47 -2.40 -5.93
N SER A 88 18.63 -1.76 -6.16
CA SER A 88 19.75 -1.75 -5.20
C SER A 88 19.47 -0.99 -3.89
N TRP A 89 18.34 -0.30 -3.77
CA TRP A 89 17.95 0.37 -2.52
C TRP A 89 17.17 -0.56 -1.59
N SER A 90 16.71 -1.71 -2.08
CA SER A 90 16.01 -2.70 -1.25
C SER A 90 16.94 -3.22 -0.14
N GLY A 91 16.43 -3.25 1.09
CA GLY A 91 17.19 -3.67 2.28
C GLY A 91 17.97 -2.57 2.97
N GLU A 92 18.11 -1.40 2.35
CA GLU A 92 18.83 -0.28 2.96
C GLU A 92 17.97 0.43 4.02
N LYS A 93 18.65 1.04 4.99
CA LYS A 93 17.99 1.88 6.00
C LYS A 93 17.50 3.19 5.37
N LEU A 94 16.28 3.58 5.69
CA LEU A 94 15.70 4.83 5.22
C LEU A 94 16.53 6.05 5.67
N SER A 95 17.12 6.00 6.87
CA SER A 95 18.02 7.04 7.38
C SER A 95 19.30 7.21 6.54
N LYS A 96 19.79 6.15 5.89
CA LYS A 96 20.90 6.21 4.93
C LYS A 96 20.41 6.80 3.60
N LEU A 97 19.31 6.28 3.09
CA LEU A 97 18.76 6.71 1.80
C LEU A 97 18.36 8.18 1.79
N SER A 98 17.80 8.70 2.89
CA SER A 98 17.37 10.10 3.03
C SER A 98 18.50 11.12 2.87
N ARG A 99 19.76 10.70 3.02
CA ARG A 99 20.96 11.54 2.84
C ARG A 99 21.48 11.55 1.39
N MET A 100 20.96 10.68 0.53
CA MET A 100 21.39 10.60 -0.88
C MET A 100 20.83 11.76 -1.71
N LYS A 101 21.58 12.21 -2.72
CA LYS A 101 21.12 13.26 -3.65
C LYS A 101 19.82 12.86 -4.36
N ASP A 102 19.72 11.61 -4.77
CA ASP A 102 18.56 11.06 -5.47
C ASP A 102 17.28 11.08 -4.61
N TRP A 103 17.41 11.09 -3.27
CA TRP A 103 16.27 11.21 -2.38
C TRP A 103 15.49 12.50 -2.62
N LYS A 104 16.19 13.62 -2.87
CA LYS A 104 15.52 14.90 -3.19
C LYS A 104 14.73 14.83 -4.48
N VAL A 105 15.25 14.10 -5.49
CA VAL A 105 14.54 13.90 -6.77
C VAL A 105 13.26 13.10 -6.54
N ILE A 106 13.33 11.99 -5.79
CA ILE A 106 12.16 11.18 -5.45
C ILE A 106 11.10 12.00 -4.69
N GLN A 107 11.51 12.94 -3.86
CA GLN A 107 10.59 13.78 -3.09
C GLN A 107 9.91 14.87 -3.93
N SER A 108 10.60 15.41 -4.96
CA SER A 108 10.13 16.57 -5.73
C SER A 108 9.66 16.24 -7.14
N LYS A 109 10.31 15.28 -7.81
CA LYS A 109 10.05 14.91 -9.21
C LYS A 109 10.13 13.39 -9.44
N PRO A 110 9.35 12.58 -8.72
CA PRO A 110 9.37 11.13 -8.86
C PRO A 110 9.08 10.67 -10.29
N SER A 111 8.34 11.44 -11.09
CA SER A 111 8.06 11.12 -12.50
C SER A 111 9.30 10.96 -13.37
N THR A 112 10.44 11.53 -12.96
CA THR A 112 11.70 11.46 -13.69
C THR A 112 12.65 10.40 -13.17
N PHE A 113 12.32 9.75 -12.05
CA PHE A 113 13.25 8.86 -11.37
C PHE A 113 13.00 7.37 -11.68
N ARG A 114 14.11 6.65 -11.85
CA ARG A 114 14.17 5.18 -11.89
C ARG A 114 15.12 4.70 -10.82
N PHE A 115 14.72 3.71 -10.04
CA PHE A 115 15.62 3.07 -9.07
C PHE A 115 16.72 2.29 -9.80
N PRO A 116 17.98 2.39 -9.35
CA PRO A 116 19.08 1.60 -9.94
C PRO A 116 18.77 0.10 -9.86
N LYS A 117 18.77 -0.59 -10.98
CA LYS A 117 18.34 -2.00 -11.14
C LYS A 117 16.89 -2.26 -10.68
N GLY A 118 16.05 -1.23 -10.67
CA GLY A 118 14.67 -1.28 -10.21
C GLY A 118 13.66 -0.67 -11.17
N GLU A 119 12.47 -0.43 -10.67
CA GLU A 119 11.30 0.11 -11.37
C GLU A 119 11.34 1.65 -11.36
N SER A 120 10.77 2.30 -12.36
CA SER A 120 10.47 3.73 -12.33
C SER A 120 9.06 3.95 -11.78
N PHE A 121 8.77 5.16 -11.28
CA PHE A 121 7.42 5.52 -10.84
C PHE A 121 6.39 5.46 -11.99
N LYS A 122 6.81 5.74 -13.23
CA LYS A 122 5.95 5.61 -14.43
C LYS A 122 5.55 4.15 -14.69
N GLU A 123 6.49 3.22 -14.55
CA GLU A 123 6.19 1.78 -14.72
C GLU A 123 5.25 1.29 -13.62
N LEU A 124 5.47 1.72 -12.37
CA LEU A 124 4.57 1.42 -11.27
C LEU A 124 3.16 1.96 -11.55
N GLU A 125 3.04 3.20 -11.98
CA GLU A 125 1.76 3.84 -12.32
C GLU A 125 1.03 3.06 -13.43
N ALA A 126 1.71 2.76 -14.52
CA ALA A 126 1.16 2.01 -15.64
C ALA A 126 0.68 0.61 -15.22
N ARG A 127 1.46 -0.08 -14.37
CA ARG A 127 1.14 -1.40 -13.82
C ARG A 127 -0.16 -1.36 -13.01
N ILE A 128 -0.31 -0.36 -12.12
CA ILE A 128 -1.48 -0.24 -11.27
C ILE A 128 -2.71 0.24 -12.06
N GLU A 129 -2.55 1.19 -12.97
CA GLU A 129 -3.65 1.62 -13.81
C GLU A 129 -4.21 0.47 -14.66
N THR A 130 -3.32 -0.34 -15.25
CA THR A 130 -3.69 -1.53 -16.02
C THR A 130 -4.44 -2.55 -15.15
N LEU A 131 -3.97 -2.80 -13.93
CA LEU A 131 -4.63 -3.68 -12.97
C LEU A 131 -6.06 -3.21 -12.68
N LEU A 132 -6.24 -1.94 -12.31
CA LEU A 132 -7.54 -1.39 -11.93
C LEU A 132 -8.52 -1.38 -13.11
N LYS A 133 -8.05 -1.01 -14.31
CA LYS A 133 -8.85 -1.08 -15.55
C LYS A 133 -9.33 -2.50 -15.84
N GLN A 134 -8.46 -3.49 -15.72
CA GLN A 134 -8.81 -4.89 -15.98
C GLN A 134 -9.78 -5.45 -14.93
N LEU A 135 -9.49 -5.21 -13.63
CA LEU A 135 -10.37 -5.69 -12.57
C LEU A 135 -11.76 -5.04 -12.63
N SER A 136 -11.85 -3.73 -12.94
CA SER A 136 -13.14 -3.05 -13.03
C SER A 136 -13.98 -3.51 -14.22
N ARG A 137 -13.34 -3.93 -15.31
CA ARG A 137 -14.04 -4.53 -16.46
C ARG A 137 -14.52 -5.96 -16.16
N LYS A 138 -13.65 -6.75 -15.50
CA LYS A 138 -13.93 -8.16 -15.21
C LYS A 138 -14.96 -8.34 -14.11
N TYR A 139 -15.01 -7.44 -13.14
CA TYR A 139 -15.83 -7.55 -11.93
C TYR A 139 -16.66 -6.27 -11.69
N PRO A 140 -17.58 -5.94 -12.62
CA PRO A 140 -18.43 -4.75 -12.46
C PRO A 140 -19.37 -4.90 -11.25
N LYS A 141 -19.56 -3.80 -10.50
CA LYS A 141 -20.46 -3.72 -9.32
C LYS A 141 -20.00 -4.57 -8.11
N GLU A 142 -18.81 -5.15 -8.14
CA GLU A 142 -18.25 -5.89 -7.02
C GLU A 142 -17.41 -4.98 -6.11
N THR A 143 -17.29 -5.39 -4.84
CA THR A 143 -16.36 -4.83 -3.86
C THR A 143 -15.16 -5.77 -3.73
N ILE A 144 -13.98 -5.30 -4.13
CA ILE A 144 -12.74 -6.07 -4.18
C ILE A 144 -11.78 -5.55 -3.12
N LEU A 145 -11.41 -6.41 -2.17
CA LEU A 145 -10.37 -6.11 -1.19
C LEU A 145 -8.99 -6.46 -1.80
N LEU A 146 -8.14 -5.44 -1.90
CA LEU A 146 -6.78 -5.52 -2.42
C LEU A 146 -5.79 -5.36 -1.27
N ILE A 147 -5.05 -6.43 -0.92
CA ILE A 147 -4.01 -6.37 0.09
C ILE A 147 -2.69 -6.07 -0.57
N THR A 148 -2.06 -4.96 -0.19
CA THR A 148 -0.90 -4.45 -0.90
C THR A 148 -0.01 -3.58 0.00
N HIS A 149 0.73 -2.66 -0.57
CA HIS A 149 1.81 -1.89 0.03
C HIS A 149 1.57 -0.39 -0.06
N GLY A 150 2.43 0.38 0.61
CA GLY A 150 2.27 1.82 0.72
C GLY A 150 2.27 2.54 -0.61
N ASP A 151 3.28 2.28 -1.45
CA ASP A 151 3.42 3.03 -2.70
C ASP A 151 2.36 2.64 -3.73
N ILE A 152 1.86 1.40 -3.68
CA ILE A 152 0.74 0.97 -4.52
C ILE A 152 -0.53 1.75 -4.19
N VAL A 153 -0.84 1.93 -2.89
CA VAL A 153 -2.02 2.70 -2.46
C VAL A 153 -1.88 4.17 -2.84
N LYS A 154 -0.67 4.75 -2.70
CA LYS A 154 -0.40 6.14 -3.11
C LYS A 154 -0.64 6.34 -4.61
N ILE A 155 -0.14 5.42 -5.46
CA ILE A 155 -0.36 5.46 -6.91
C ILE A 155 -1.83 5.35 -7.25
N ALA A 156 -2.56 4.41 -6.64
CA ALA A 156 -3.99 4.25 -6.87
C ALA A 156 -4.78 5.52 -6.50
N ALA A 157 -4.43 6.16 -5.39
CA ALA A 157 -5.03 7.43 -4.98
C ALA A 157 -4.68 8.56 -5.96
N SER A 158 -3.40 8.71 -6.33
CA SER A 158 -2.93 9.70 -7.31
C SER A 158 -3.66 9.57 -8.66
N LEU A 159 -3.75 8.35 -9.20
CA LEU A 159 -4.50 8.05 -10.43
C LEU A 159 -6.00 8.38 -10.32
N THR A 160 -6.56 8.21 -9.13
CA THR A 160 -7.99 8.45 -8.91
C THR A 160 -8.32 9.94 -8.92
N VAL A 161 -7.50 10.75 -8.26
CA VAL A 161 -7.73 12.20 -8.14
C VAL A 161 -7.02 13.01 -9.23
N GLY A 162 -6.24 12.37 -10.11
CA GLY A 162 -5.53 13.05 -11.20
C GLY A 162 -4.41 13.98 -10.73
N SER A 163 -3.79 13.72 -9.57
CA SER A 163 -2.77 14.62 -9.01
C SER A 163 -1.43 14.58 -9.74
N GLY A 164 -1.17 13.51 -10.51
CA GLY A 164 0.11 13.26 -11.18
C GLY A 164 1.20 12.76 -10.23
N LEU A 165 2.24 12.13 -10.83
CA LEU A 165 3.32 11.46 -10.09
C LEU A 165 4.14 12.41 -9.21
N ASP A 166 4.33 13.65 -9.62
CA ASP A 166 5.15 14.61 -8.85
C ASP A 166 4.46 15.08 -7.55
N ASN A 167 3.20 14.71 -7.37
CA ASN A 167 2.48 14.87 -6.11
C ASN A 167 2.39 13.58 -5.26
N PHE A 168 3.02 12.50 -5.69
CA PHE A 168 2.99 11.19 -5.07
C PHE A 168 3.36 11.21 -3.57
N GLN A 169 4.36 12.00 -3.19
CA GLN A 169 4.81 12.09 -1.80
C GLN A 169 3.88 12.89 -0.88
N LYS A 170 2.89 13.58 -1.44
CA LYS A 170 1.84 14.25 -0.64
C LYS A 170 0.85 13.27 -0.01
N PHE A 171 0.84 12.01 -0.47
CA PHE A 171 0.01 10.95 0.09
C PHE A 171 0.77 10.21 1.19
N ALA A 172 0.16 10.06 2.35
CA ALA A 172 0.68 9.24 3.45
C ALA A 172 -0.25 8.07 3.72
N VAL A 173 0.29 6.86 3.74
CA VAL A 173 -0.48 5.63 3.94
C VAL A 173 0.11 4.88 5.14
N ASP A 174 -0.67 4.65 6.18
CA ASP A 174 -0.23 3.94 7.39
C ASP A 174 -0.33 2.42 7.21
N PRO A 175 0.49 1.61 7.90
CA PRO A 175 0.27 0.18 7.99
C PRO A 175 -1.14 -0.15 8.50
N CYS A 176 -1.75 -1.18 7.94
CA CYS A 176 -3.11 -1.61 8.27
C CYS A 176 -4.20 -0.52 8.09
N SER A 177 -3.96 0.47 7.21
CA SER A 177 -4.96 1.48 6.84
C SER A 177 -5.74 1.05 5.62
N LEU A 178 -6.97 1.56 5.52
CA LEU A 178 -7.91 1.32 4.42
C LEU A 178 -8.06 2.58 3.57
N THR A 179 -7.98 2.40 2.26
CA THR A 179 -8.31 3.42 1.26
C THR A 179 -9.39 2.86 0.35
N THR A 180 -10.48 3.59 0.17
CA THR A 180 -11.63 3.17 -0.65
C THR A 180 -11.72 4.00 -1.91
N ILE A 181 -11.75 3.33 -3.06
CA ILE A 181 -11.83 3.93 -4.39
C ILE A 181 -13.01 3.31 -5.13
N SER A 182 -13.85 4.13 -5.75
CA SER A 182 -14.83 3.69 -6.73
C SER A 182 -14.28 3.94 -8.14
N TRP A 183 -14.33 2.93 -9.02
CA TRP A 183 -13.69 2.95 -10.32
C TRP A 183 -14.56 2.42 -11.45
N SER A 184 -14.59 3.16 -12.55
CA SER A 184 -15.15 2.70 -13.83
C SER A 184 -14.39 3.35 -14.99
N ALA A 185 -14.72 2.97 -16.21
CA ALA A 185 -14.14 3.60 -17.40
C ALA A 185 -14.46 5.12 -17.50
N LYS A 186 -15.62 5.53 -16.96
CA LYS A 186 -16.12 6.91 -17.09
C LYS A 186 -15.89 7.79 -15.86
N SER A 187 -15.65 7.18 -14.69
CA SER A 187 -15.56 7.93 -13.44
C SER A 187 -14.67 7.21 -12.43
N ARG A 188 -13.93 8.00 -11.65
CA ARG A 188 -13.06 7.56 -10.57
C ARG A 188 -13.30 8.46 -9.37
N THR A 189 -13.49 7.88 -8.19
CA THR A 189 -13.77 8.64 -6.96
C THR A 189 -12.98 8.08 -5.81
N LEU A 190 -12.22 8.92 -5.12
CA LEU A 190 -11.58 8.59 -3.85
C LEU A 190 -12.62 8.82 -2.73
N ILE A 191 -13.17 7.73 -2.20
CA ILE A 191 -14.24 7.78 -1.18
C ILE A 191 -13.64 8.03 0.21
N SER A 192 -12.56 7.32 0.54
CA SER A 192 -11.80 7.55 1.78
C SER A 192 -10.33 7.26 1.55
N PHE A 193 -9.46 7.92 2.32
CA PHE A 193 -8.02 7.75 2.19
C PHE A 193 -7.36 7.55 3.55
N ASN A 194 -6.48 6.54 3.64
CA ASN A 194 -5.67 6.25 4.82
C ASN A 194 -6.47 6.17 6.12
N GLN A 195 -7.67 5.58 6.04
CA GLN A 195 -8.56 5.43 7.19
C GLN A 195 -8.00 4.39 8.15
N LYS A 196 -7.80 4.76 9.39
CA LYS A 196 -7.44 3.82 10.46
C LYS A 196 -8.65 2.97 10.80
N ILE A 197 -8.56 1.68 10.52
CA ILE A 197 -9.62 0.69 10.81
C ILE A 197 -9.37 -0.08 12.10
N VAL A 198 -8.11 -0.07 12.58
CA VAL A 198 -7.72 -0.69 13.85
C VAL A 198 -6.77 0.25 14.60
N SER A 199 -6.91 0.31 15.93
CA SER A 199 -5.95 1.00 16.79
C SER A 199 -5.31 0.00 17.75
N VAL A 200 -4.01 0.10 17.96
CA VAL A 200 -3.28 -0.65 19.00
C VAL A 200 -3.19 0.25 20.24
N LYS A 201 -3.51 -0.28 21.42
CA LYS A 201 -3.38 0.47 22.70
C LYS A 201 -1.92 0.95 22.83
N GLY A 202 -1.73 2.25 23.07
CA GLY A 202 -0.39 2.85 23.22
C GLY A 202 0.14 3.60 22.02
N GLU A 203 -0.53 3.59 20.87
CA GLU A 203 -0.17 4.51 19.78
C GLU A 203 -0.41 5.97 20.20
N LYS A 204 0.65 6.63 20.69
CA LYS A 204 0.63 8.08 20.84
C LYS A 204 0.48 8.70 19.43
N ARG A 205 -0.49 9.58 19.30
CA ARG A 205 -0.67 10.40 18.09
C ARG A 205 0.59 11.28 17.94
N LYS A 206 1.61 10.78 17.24
CA LYS A 206 2.70 11.66 16.80
C LYS A 206 2.10 12.60 15.78
N THR A 207 2.13 13.89 16.06
CA THR A 207 1.84 14.92 15.06
C THR A 207 2.74 14.64 13.85
N ARG A 208 2.13 14.36 12.71
CA ARG A 208 2.87 14.17 11.46
C ARG A 208 3.53 15.50 11.13
N ARG A 209 4.83 15.60 11.30
CA ARG A 209 5.59 16.53 10.48
C ARG A 209 5.49 16.03 9.05
N SER A 210 5.31 16.93 8.09
CA SER A 210 5.33 16.62 6.65
C SER A 210 6.71 16.10 6.30
N GLY A 211 6.96 14.85 6.58
CA GLY A 211 8.22 14.17 6.42
C GLY A 211 8.16 13.24 5.23
N ASN A 212 9.20 13.27 4.50
CA ASN A 212 9.53 12.49 3.32
C ASN A 212 9.33 10.99 3.55
N THR A 213 8.27 10.40 3.03
CA THR A 213 7.98 8.97 3.16
C THR A 213 8.16 8.25 1.83
N LEU A 214 9.00 7.21 1.81
CA LEU A 214 9.11 6.24 0.72
C LEU A 214 8.71 4.87 1.28
N GLY A 215 8.08 4.01 0.45
CA GLY A 215 7.58 2.72 0.91
C GLY A 215 6.47 2.82 1.96
N GLY A 216 5.84 4.00 2.10
CA GLY A 216 4.80 4.25 3.09
C GLY A 216 5.27 4.15 4.54
N SER A 217 6.59 4.16 4.83
CA SER A 217 7.11 4.11 6.20
C SER A 217 6.91 5.42 6.93
N LYS A 218 6.69 5.33 8.24
CA LYS A 218 6.68 6.49 9.13
C LYS A 218 8.09 7.06 9.23
N ASP A 219 8.14 8.38 9.14
CA ASP A 219 9.18 9.28 9.61
C ASP A 219 10.61 8.72 9.70
N VAL A 220 11.43 9.15 8.78
CA VAL A 220 12.87 9.28 9.05
C VAL A 220 13.02 10.58 9.83
N ALA A 221 13.27 10.44 11.14
CA ALA A 221 13.64 11.55 12.01
C ALA A 221 14.97 12.17 11.57
#